data_22df83abde83fec9bc2114d89c96b0ef
#
_entry.id   22df83abde83fec9bc2114d89c96b0ef
#
_cell.length_a   1.000
_cell.length_b   1.000
_cell.length_c   1.000
_cell.angle_alpha   90.00
_cell.angle_beta   90.00
_cell.angle_gamma   90.00
#
_symmetry.space_group_name_H-M   'P 1'
#
loop_
_entity.id
_entity.type
_entity.pdbx_description
1 polymer ?
#
loop_
_entity_poly.entity_id
_entity_poly.type
_entity_poly.pdbx_seq_one_letter_code
_entity_poly.pdbx_strand_id
1 'polypeptide(L)'
;ERKESVDFSNPYYEAVQYVIVSADSDIATADDLKDKTIGVQLGTTGDFIAEEYTSNVAQYNKAVDAVNDLVNGKVDVVIIDKNPALVFETKFEGKVKAIEGAQFGFETEEYAIALPKGDTALADAVNGAVDELKADGTFDELVKTYIEAE
;
A
#
# COMPACT_ATOMS: atom_id res chain seq x y z
N GLU A 1 -17.88 -4.70 8.48
CA GLU A 1 -17.74 -5.94 9.25
C GLU A 1 -17.03 -5.69 10.58
N ARG A 2 -15.75 -5.22 10.62
CA ARG A 2 -15.03 -5.00 11.89
C ARG A 2 -15.69 -3.96 12.79
N LYS A 3 -16.28 -2.89 12.25
CA LYS A 3 -17.00 -1.85 13.02
C LYS A 3 -18.22 -2.35 13.79
N GLU A 4 -18.70 -3.55 13.53
CA GLU A 4 -19.79 -4.18 14.29
C GLU A 4 -19.30 -4.69 15.65
N SER A 5 -18.03 -5.10 15.73
CA SER A 5 -17.44 -5.74 16.91
C SER A 5 -16.47 -4.86 17.70
N VAL A 6 -15.89 -3.85 17.05
CA VAL A 6 -14.90 -2.93 17.64
C VAL A 6 -15.21 -1.50 17.24
N ASP A 7 -14.71 -0.56 18.04
CA ASP A 7 -14.59 0.84 17.66
C ASP A 7 -13.16 1.12 17.18
N PHE A 8 -12.95 2.23 16.48
CA PHE A 8 -11.64 2.63 15.99
C PHE A 8 -11.31 4.04 16.47
N SER A 9 -10.03 4.29 16.72
CA SER A 9 -9.51 5.63 16.90
C SER A 9 -9.68 6.46 15.64
N ASN A 10 -9.37 7.74 15.70
CA ASN A 10 -9.11 8.53 14.50
C ASN A 10 -7.95 7.89 13.70
N PRO A 11 -7.96 7.97 12.36
CA PRO A 11 -6.86 7.45 11.56
C PRO A 11 -5.56 8.21 11.88
N TYR A 12 -4.47 7.46 12.01
CA TYR A 12 -3.16 8.02 12.31
C TYR A 12 -2.19 7.98 11.13
N TYR A 13 -2.43 7.10 10.16
CA TYR A 13 -1.60 6.94 8.97
C TYR A 13 -2.48 6.58 7.76
N GLU A 14 -2.12 7.12 6.60
CA GLU A 14 -2.74 6.79 5.31
C GLU A 14 -1.76 5.97 4.49
N ALA A 15 -2.19 4.79 4.07
CA ALA A 15 -1.44 3.94 3.16
C ALA A 15 -1.99 4.07 1.74
N VAL A 16 -1.09 4.28 0.80
CA VAL A 16 -1.39 4.42 -0.63
C VAL A 16 -0.74 3.27 -1.38
N GLN A 17 -1.51 2.60 -2.24
CA GLN A 17 -0.98 1.59 -3.13
C GLN A 17 -0.34 2.26 -4.36
N TYR A 18 0.73 1.68 -4.86
CA TYR A 18 1.46 2.08 -6.06
C TYR A 18 1.48 0.94 -7.07
N VAL A 19 1.57 1.32 -8.32
CA VAL A 19 1.71 0.40 -9.45
C VAL A 19 3.12 0.51 -9.98
N ILE A 20 3.87 -0.61 -9.98
CA ILE A 20 5.19 -0.68 -10.61
C ILE A 20 5.04 -1.35 -11.96
N VAL A 21 5.56 -0.73 -12.98
CA VAL A 21 5.60 -1.25 -14.34
C VAL A 21 7.00 -1.13 -14.94
N SER A 22 7.27 -1.82 -16.03
CA SER A 22 8.51 -1.62 -16.79
C SER A 22 8.66 -0.16 -17.22
N ALA A 23 9.88 0.34 -17.29
CA ALA A 23 10.16 1.74 -17.65
C ALA A 23 9.55 2.14 -19.02
N ASP A 24 9.49 1.21 -19.94
CA ASP A 24 8.97 1.37 -21.32
C ASP A 24 7.48 1.04 -21.43
N SER A 25 6.81 0.68 -20.33
CA SER A 25 5.40 0.29 -20.35
C SER A 25 4.49 1.48 -20.63
N ASP A 26 3.44 1.26 -21.42
CA ASP A 26 2.38 2.22 -21.71
C ASP A 26 1.21 2.14 -20.71
N ILE A 27 1.29 1.27 -19.71
CA ILE A 27 0.25 1.09 -18.67
C ILE A 27 0.18 2.37 -17.83
N ALA A 28 -1.00 3.01 -17.82
CA ALA A 28 -1.22 4.27 -17.11
C ALA A 28 -2.62 4.42 -16.51
N THR A 29 -3.55 3.52 -16.84
CA THR A 29 -4.95 3.58 -16.39
C THR A 29 -5.44 2.25 -15.84
N ALA A 30 -6.54 2.27 -15.07
CA ALA A 30 -7.18 1.06 -14.55
C ALA A 30 -7.59 0.06 -15.65
N ASP A 31 -8.01 0.57 -16.80
CA ASP A 31 -8.39 -0.28 -17.94
C ASP A 31 -7.21 -1.06 -18.51
N ASP A 32 -6.00 -0.51 -18.42
CA ASP A 32 -4.77 -1.17 -18.88
C ASP A 32 -4.36 -2.36 -17.99
N LEU A 33 -4.90 -2.45 -16.78
CA LEU A 33 -4.66 -3.57 -15.85
C LEU A 33 -5.46 -4.82 -16.20
N LYS A 34 -6.53 -4.66 -16.99
CA LYS A 34 -7.37 -5.78 -17.41
C LYS A 34 -6.56 -6.75 -18.27
N ASP A 35 -6.76 -8.04 -18.00
CA ASP A 35 -6.07 -9.14 -18.70
C ASP A 35 -4.52 -9.15 -18.54
N LYS A 36 -3.95 -8.28 -17.71
CA LYS A 36 -2.52 -8.29 -17.38
C LYS A 36 -2.20 -9.32 -16.29
N THR A 37 -0.98 -9.80 -16.29
CA THR A 37 -0.45 -10.57 -15.17
C THR A 37 0.05 -9.61 -14.11
N ILE A 38 -0.62 -9.58 -12.94
CA ILE A 38 -0.29 -8.68 -11.84
C ILE A 38 0.43 -9.46 -10.75
N GLY A 39 1.66 -9.05 -10.44
CA GLY A 39 2.44 -9.56 -9.32
C GLY A 39 2.08 -8.82 -8.03
N VAL A 40 1.87 -9.55 -6.96
CA VAL A 40 1.49 -8.98 -5.65
C VAL A 40 2.17 -9.74 -4.52
N GLN A 41 2.29 -9.12 -3.35
CA GLN A 41 2.64 -9.85 -2.15
C GLN A 41 1.38 -10.50 -1.57
N LEU A 42 1.43 -11.79 -1.32
CA LEU A 42 0.30 -12.60 -0.83
C LEU A 42 -0.34 -11.99 0.42
N GLY A 43 -1.66 -11.83 0.41
CA GLY A 43 -2.48 -11.41 1.54
C GLY A 43 -2.37 -9.92 1.90
N THR A 44 -1.83 -9.09 1.01
CA THR A 44 -1.78 -7.63 1.15
C THR A 44 -2.98 -6.96 0.47
N THR A 45 -3.16 -5.68 0.70
CA THR A 45 -4.18 -4.87 -0.01
C THR A 45 -3.97 -4.90 -1.52
N GLY A 46 -2.71 -4.86 -1.97
CA GLY A 46 -2.39 -4.99 -3.39
C GLY A 46 -2.87 -6.31 -4.00
N ASP A 47 -2.88 -7.40 -3.23
CA ASP A 47 -3.42 -8.71 -3.66
C ASP A 47 -4.94 -8.61 -3.90
N PHE A 48 -5.69 -8.04 -2.95
CA PHE A 48 -7.15 -7.85 -3.10
C PHE A 48 -7.49 -6.90 -4.25
N ILE A 49 -6.75 -5.80 -4.42
CA ILE A 49 -6.95 -4.88 -5.54
C ILE A 49 -6.70 -5.60 -6.88
N ALA A 50 -5.63 -6.37 -6.99
CA ALA A 50 -5.30 -7.07 -8.24
C ALA A 50 -6.41 -8.04 -8.68
N GLU A 51 -7.03 -8.75 -7.73
CA GLU A 51 -8.15 -9.67 -8.00
C GLU A 51 -9.39 -8.98 -8.58
N GLU A 52 -9.56 -7.67 -8.34
CA GLU A 52 -10.67 -6.89 -8.92
C GLU A 52 -10.47 -6.59 -10.41
N TYR A 53 -9.22 -6.53 -10.88
CA TYR A 53 -8.90 -6.14 -12.26
C TYR A 53 -8.60 -7.31 -13.18
N THR A 54 -8.03 -8.40 -12.64
CA THR A 54 -7.63 -9.55 -13.46
C THR A 54 -7.74 -10.87 -12.70
N SER A 55 -7.95 -11.95 -13.43
CA SER A 55 -7.81 -13.32 -12.88
C SER A 55 -6.37 -13.84 -12.90
N ASN A 56 -5.44 -13.11 -13.52
CA ASN A 56 -4.04 -13.51 -13.67
C ASN A 56 -3.19 -12.88 -12.57
N VAL A 57 -3.46 -13.20 -11.32
CA VAL A 57 -2.71 -12.70 -10.17
C VAL A 57 -1.59 -13.67 -9.81
N ALA A 58 -0.34 -13.17 -9.84
CA ALA A 58 0.84 -13.91 -9.42
C ALA A 58 1.22 -13.50 -7.98
N GLN A 59 0.97 -14.38 -7.03
CA GLN A 59 1.19 -14.14 -5.61
C GLN A 59 2.61 -14.56 -5.18
N TYR A 60 3.31 -13.68 -4.49
CA TYR A 60 4.67 -13.87 -4.00
C TYR A 60 4.74 -13.74 -2.47
N ASN A 61 5.62 -14.48 -1.84
CA ASN A 61 5.89 -14.31 -0.40
C ASN A 61 6.68 -13.03 -0.10
N LYS A 62 7.45 -12.53 -1.08
CA LYS A 62 8.24 -11.31 -0.96
C LYS A 62 8.01 -10.41 -2.17
N ALA A 63 7.78 -9.15 -1.93
CA ALA A 63 7.57 -8.15 -2.96
C ALA A 63 8.75 -8.03 -3.95
N VAL A 64 9.98 -8.19 -3.48
CA VAL A 64 11.17 -8.16 -4.36
C VAL A 64 11.16 -9.24 -5.44
N ASP A 65 10.56 -10.39 -5.17
CA ASP A 65 10.46 -11.48 -6.14
C ASP A 65 9.47 -11.11 -7.26
N ALA A 66 8.36 -10.44 -6.92
CA ALA A 66 7.42 -9.88 -7.90
C ALA A 66 8.10 -8.85 -8.82
N VAL A 67 8.89 -7.92 -8.25
CA VAL A 67 9.61 -6.91 -9.03
C VAL A 67 10.71 -7.53 -9.91
N ASN A 68 11.40 -8.57 -9.43
CA ASN A 68 12.35 -9.32 -10.27
C ASN A 68 11.66 -9.99 -11.45
N ASP A 69 10.48 -10.56 -11.24
CA ASP A 69 9.71 -11.20 -12.31
C ASP A 69 9.12 -10.16 -13.28
N LEU A 70 8.78 -8.95 -12.81
CA LEU A 70 8.44 -7.82 -13.68
C LEU A 70 9.62 -7.44 -14.60
N VAL A 71 10.82 -7.26 -14.04
CA VAL A 71 12.03 -6.94 -14.82
C VAL A 71 12.38 -8.04 -15.84
N ASN A 72 12.02 -9.30 -15.52
CA ASN A 72 12.23 -10.45 -16.41
C ASN A 72 11.05 -10.69 -17.38
N GLY A 73 10.01 -9.85 -17.37
CA GLY A 73 8.86 -9.95 -18.27
C GLY A 73 7.92 -11.13 -17.99
N LYS A 74 7.92 -11.67 -16.77
CA LYS A 74 7.02 -12.75 -16.36
C LYS A 74 5.70 -12.25 -15.81
N VAL A 75 5.69 -11.03 -15.26
CA VAL A 75 4.50 -10.26 -14.90
C VAL A 75 4.55 -8.91 -15.59
N ASP A 76 3.41 -8.32 -15.84
CA ASP A 76 3.28 -7.04 -16.55
C ASP A 76 3.31 -5.85 -15.59
N VAL A 77 2.82 -6.06 -14.37
CA VAL A 77 2.57 -5.05 -13.34
C VAL A 77 2.85 -5.63 -11.97
N VAL A 78 3.27 -4.79 -11.01
CA VAL A 78 3.29 -5.12 -9.59
C VAL A 78 2.50 -4.07 -8.82
N ILE A 79 1.60 -4.50 -7.92
CA ILE A 79 0.87 -3.60 -7.00
C ILE A 79 1.42 -3.80 -5.59
N ILE A 80 1.81 -2.70 -4.96
CA ILE A 80 2.46 -2.71 -3.65
C ILE A 80 2.32 -1.33 -2.97
N ASP A 81 2.55 -1.27 -1.66
CA ASP A 81 2.57 -0.02 -0.90
C ASP A 81 3.60 0.99 -1.45
N LYS A 82 3.31 2.28 -1.25
CA LYS A 82 4.12 3.41 -1.70
C LYS A 82 5.60 3.29 -1.35
N ASN A 83 5.93 3.06 -0.07
CA ASN A 83 7.32 3.13 0.39
C ASN A 83 8.19 2.07 -0.26
N PRO A 84 7.85 0.77 -0.24
CA PRO A 84 8.62 -0.24 -0.97
C PRO A 84 8.60 0.00 -2.49
N ALA A 85 7.53 0.57 -3.08
CA ALA A 85 7.51 0.89 -4.50
C ALA A 85 8.61 1.89 -4.88
N LEU A 86 8.76 2.97 -4.12
CA LEU A 86 9.78 3.99 -4.35
C LEU A 86 11.20 3.45 -4.13
N VAL A 87 11.39 2.58 -3.13
CA VAL A 87 12.66 1.89 -2.91
C VAL A 87 13.02 1.00 -4.10
N PHE A 88 12.05 0.25 -4.64
CA PHE A 88 12.28 -0.59 -5.82
C PHE A 88 12.53 0.24 -7.08
N GLU A 89 11.85 1.36 -7.28
CA GLU A 89 12.14 2.27 -8.40
C GLU A 89 13.60 2.75 -8.36
N THR A 90 14.09 3.14 -7.18
CA THR A 90 15.49 3.53 -6.98
C THR A 90 16.45 2.36 -7.20
N LYS A 91 16.14 1.18 -6.63
CA LYS A 91 17.00 -0.01 -6.69
C LYS A 91 17.10 -0.61 -8.10
N PHE A 92 16.04 -0.52 -8.87
CA PHE A 92 15.95 -1.01 -10.25
C PHE A 92 15.95 0.16 -11.27
N GLU A 93 16.66 1.24 -10.94
CA GLU A 93 16.74 2.47 -11.72
C GLU A 93 16.84 2.21 -13.24
N GLY A 94 15.97 2.88 -14.01
CA GLY A 94 15.90 2.78 -15.46
C GLY A 94 15.25 1.48 -15.99
N LYS A 95 14.85 0.55 -15.13
CA LYS A 95 14.16 -0.69 -15.55
C LYS A 95 12.68 -0.69 -15.20
N VAL A 96 12.32 -0.03 -14.10
CA VAL A 96 10.94 0.08 -13.64
C VAL A 96 10.60 1.52 -13.32
N LYS A 97 9.31 1.84 -13.31
CA LYS A 97 8.76 3.11 -12.82
C LYS A 97 7.61 2.83 -11.87
N ALA A 98 7.51 3.64 -10.82
CA ALA A 98 6.43 3.59 -9.84
C ALA A 98 5.39 4.68 -10.17
N ILE A 99 4.13 4.30 -10.22
CA ILE A 99 3.00 5.19 -10.55
C ILE A 99 2.05 5.15 -9.36
N GLU A 100 1.56 6.31 -8.93
CA GLU A 100 0.62 6.41 -7.82
C GLU A 100 -0.70 5.72 -8.15
N GLY A 101 -1.20 4.88 -7.23
CA GLY A 101 -2.42 4.11 -7.41
C GLY A 101 -3.68 4.95 -7.60
N ALA A 102 -3.68 6.20 -7.14
CA ALA A 102 -4.76 7.15 -7.39
C ALA A 102 -5.04 7.37 -8.90
N GLN A 103 -4.01 7.26 -9.77
CA GLN A 103 -4.19 7.32 -11.22
C GLN A 103 -4.98 6.14 -11.77
N PHE A 104 -4.97 5.03 -11.05
CA PHE A 104 -5.71 3.80 -11.38
C PHE A 104 -7.06 3.73 -10.64
N GLY A 105 -7.41 4.75 -9.83
CA GLY A 105 -8.63 4.80 -9.04
C GLY A 105 -8.57 3.99 -7.75
N PHE A 106 -7.39 3.61 -7.29
CA PHE A 106 -7.23 2.90 -6.02
C PHE A 106 -7.56 3.83 -4.85
N GLU A 107 -8.33 3.31 -3.89
CA GLU A 107 -8.69 4.05 -2.68
C GLU A 107 -7.49 4.09 -1.72
N THR A 108 -7.40 5.19 -0.97
CA THR A 108 -6.45 5.31 0.14
C THR A 108 -6.94 4.51 1.34
N GLU A 109 -6.07 3.76 1.96
CA GLU A 109 -6.35 3.06 3.21
C GLU A 109 -5.98 3.92 4.42
N GLU A 110 -6.81 3.85 5.44
CA GLU A 110 -6.56 4.51 6.73
C GLU A 110 -6.21 3.47 7.79
N TYR A 111 -5.11 3.69 8.51
CA TYR A 111 -4.76 2.93 9.70
C TYR A 111 -5.30 3.59 10.95
N ALA A 112 -6.01 2.82 11.75
CA ALA A 112 -6.57 3.25 13.03
C ALA A 112 -6.40 2.15 14.08
N ILE A 113 -6.40 2.53 15.35
CA ILE A 113 -6.28 1.60 16.47
C ILE A 113 -7.67 1.04 16.78
N ALA A 114 -7.80 -0.29 16.80
CA ALA A 114 -9.03 -0.96 17.20
C ALA A 114 -9.17 -0.97 18.72
N LEU A 115 -10.35 -0.62 19.20
CA LEU A 115 -10.69 -0.44 20.61
C LEU A 115 -11.90 -1.30 20.99
N PRO A 116 -12.07 -1.67 22.27
CA PRO A 116 -13.27 -2.33 22.74
C PRO A 116 -14.52 -1.51 22.40
N LYS A 117 -15.55 -2.20 21.93
CA LYS A 117 -16.82 -1.57 21.56
C LYS A 117 -17.44 -0.81 22.71
N GLY A 118 -17.75 0.47 22.48
CA GLY A 118 -18.43 1.33 23.46
C GLY A 118 -17.51 1.95 24.53
N ASP A 119 -16.20 1.72 24.49
CA ASP A 119 -15.24 2.35 25.41
C ASP A 119 -14.81 3.73 24.91
N THR A 120 -15.70 4.71 25.09
CA THR A 120 -15.47 6.10 24.65
C THR A 120 -14.33 6.77 25.41
N ALA A 121 -14.13 6.43 26.69
CA ALA A 121 -13.05 7.00 27.49
C ALA A 121 -11.68 6.58 26.97
N LEU A 122 -11.52 5.31 26.57
CA LEU A 122 -10.31 4.82 25.93
C LEU A 122 -10.12 5.43 24.55
N ALA A 123 -11.19 5.56 23.76
CA ALA A 123 -11.14 6.18 22.45
C ALA A 123 -10.66 7.65 22.52
N ASP A 124 -11.19 8.42 23.47
CA ASP A 124 -10.78 9.82 23.70
C ASP A 124 -9.32 9.92 24.14
N ALA A 125 -8.87 9.03 25.02
CA ALA A 125 -7.47 9.00 25.48
C ALA A 125 -6.51 8.65 24.34
N VAL A 126 -6.84 7.66 23.51
CA VAL A 126 -6.02 7.25 22.36
C VAL A 126 -5.99 8.34 21.31
N ASN A 127 -7.12 8.95 20.96
CA ASN A 127 -7.18 10.05 20.00
C ASN A 127 -6.37 11.26 20.47
N GLY A 128 -6.48 11.62 21.77
CA GLY A 128 -5.68 12.69 22.36
C GLY A 128 -4.17 12.42 22.28
N ALA A 129 -3.73 11.21 22.56
CA ALA A 129 -2.33 10.82 22.46
C ALA A 129 -1.82 10.85 21.01
N VAL A 130 -2.61 10.38 20.04
CA VAL A 130 -2.28 10.45 18.60
C VAL A 130 -2.16 11.89 18.14
N ASP A 131 -3.10 12.75 18.54
CA ASP A 131 -3.09 14.17 18.18
C ASP A 131 -1.86 14.90 18.75
N GLU A 132 -1.47 14.61 20.01
CA GLU A 132 -0.25 15.13 20.61
C GLU A 132 1.00 14.70 19.85
N LEU A 133 1.13 13.41 19.53
CA LEU A 133 2.28 12.88 18.78
C LEU A 133 2.40 13.46 17.37
N LYS A 134 1.28 13.76 16.72
CA LYS A 134 1.26 14.45 15.43
C LYS A 134 1.66 15.93 15.58
N ALA A 135 1.15 16.59 16.61
CA ALA A 135 1.39 18.03 16.84
C ALA A 135 2.84 18.34 17.23
N ASP A 136 3.52 17.46 17.96
CA ASP A 136 4.91 17.64 18.41
C ASP A 136 5.96 17.10 17.42
N GLY A 137 5.53 16.46 16.32
CA GLY A 137 6.39 15.91 15.29
C GLY A 137 6.95 14.52 15.60
N THR A 138 6.67 13.95 16.78
CA THR A 138 7.14 12.61 17.15
C THR A 138 6.60 11.55 16.19
N PHE A 139 5.35 11.68 15.74
CA PHE A 139 4.75 10.76 14.80
C PHE A 139 5.51 10.73 13.46
N ASP A 140 5.87 11.89 12.92
CA ASP A 140 6.62 12.00 11.68
C ASP A 140 8.02 11.39 11.80
N GLU A 141 8.68 11.53 12.97
CA GLU A 141 9.96 10.88 13.23
C GLU A 141 9.85 9.36 13.28
N LEU A 142 8.77 8.83 13.87
CA LEU A 142 8.48 7.39 13.90
C LEU A 142 8.22 6.84 12.49
N VAL A 143 7.43 7.55 11.67
CA VAL A 143 7.19 7.18 10.27
C VAL A 143 8.49 7.14 9.49
N LYS A 144 9.33 8.16 9.60
CA LYS A 144 10.65 8.17 8.95
C LYS A 144 11.55 7.02 9.41
N THR A 145 11.51 6.70 10.71
CA THR A 145 12.39 5.68 11.29
C THR A 145 11.96 4.25 10.96
N TYR A 146 10.66 3.99 10.90
CA TYR A 146 10.14 2.61 10.82
C TYR A 146 9.40 2.28 9.52
N ILE A 147 8.98 3.27 8.76
CA ILE A 147 8.22 3.09 7.53
C ILE A 147 9.02 3.55 6.29
N GLU A 148 9.73 4.68 6.39
CA GLU A 148 10.46 5.28 5.26
C GLU A 148 11.97 4.92 5.26
N ALA A 149 12.47 4.23 6.29
CA ALA A 149 13.90 3.96 6.48
C ALA A 149 14.45 2.74 5.73
N GLU A 150 13.69 2.09 4.84
CA GLU A 150 14.16 0.92 4.06
C GLU A 150 14.61 1.28 2.65
#